data_0e6093e28b5d66f9c913541e1fcc2dc3
#
_entry.id   0e6093e28b5d66f9c913541e1fcc2dc3
#
_cell.length_a   1.000
_cell.length_b   1.000
_cell.length_c   1.000
_cell.angle_alpha   90.00
_cell.angle_beta   90.00
_cell.angle_gamma   90.00
#
_symmetry.space_group_name_H-M   'P 1'
#
loop_
_entity.id
_entity.type
_entity.pdbx_description
1 polymer ?
#
loop_
_entity_poly.entity_id
_entity_poly.type
_entity_poly.pdbx_seq_one_letter_code
_entity_poly.pdbx_strand_id
1 'polypeptide(L)'
;MENKDKKELLKVSGLKVYYASQKSKGKPVKAVDGISFSVYEGETFGIVGESGCGKSTTGRAIVSLIKPTEGEILFKGQSLSGFTRKDRLHLAKNLQLIFQDSASSLDPRFTIGKTIEEPLSIHKLKDSKKRKEIALKLMTDVGLREEYYDRFPHEFSGGQRQRIGIARALALNPSLIVCDEPVSALDVSIQAQILNLMKDIQKEYNLTYIFISHNLSVVRFFCDRVAVMYLGHIVEISYKDEIFNNPLHPYTKALLDSIPLPDPDAKTMEEMLEGDVPSPEDPPSGCVFHTRCKYACEECTQKAPALLERVKGHWVCCHRIGQGLF
;
A
#
# COMPACT_ATOMS: atom_id res chain seq x y z
N MET A 1 19.74 9.84 -5.65
CA MET A 1 20.69 8.69 -5.55
C MET A 1 20.14 7.56 -6.40
N GLU A 2 20.88 7.11 -7.40
CA GLU A 2 20.42 6.09 -8.36
C GLU A 2 20.32 4.72 -7.72
N ASN A 3 19.18 4.04 -7.95
CA ASN A 3 18.88 2.71 -7.46
C ASN A 3 19.59 1.59 -8.27
N LYS A 4 20.77 1.85 -8.84
CA LYS A 4 21.47 0.89 -9.72
C LYS A 4 21.92 -0.41 -9.04
N ASP A 5 21.96 -0.43 -7.70
CA ASP A 5 22.45 -1.58 -6.92
C ASP A 5 21.40 -2.20 -5.98
N LYS A 6 20.16 -1.71 -5.97
CA LYS A 6 19.12 -2.30 -5.11
C LYS A 6 18.52 -3.54 -5.76
N LYS A 7 18.53 -4.64 -5.01
CA LYS A 7 17.97 -5.92 -5.45
C LYS A 7 16.43 -5.86 -5.47
N GLU A 8 15.82 -6.33 -6.57
CA GLU A 8 14.38 -6.47 -6.69
C GLU A 8 13.86 -7.54 -5.71
N LEU A 9 12.99 -7.13 -4.79
CA LEU A 9 12.37 -8.00 -3.79
C LEU A 9 11.03 -8.54 -4.26
N LEU A 10 10.21 -7.66 -4.88
CA LEU A 10 8.90 -8.00 -5.41
C LEU A 10 8.75 -7.46 -6.82
N LYS A 11 8.19 -8.26 -7.72
CA LYS A 11 7.78 -7.84 -9.06
C LYS A 11 6.33 -8.23 -9.30
N VAL A 12 5.55 -7.26 -9.73
CA VAL A 12 4.15 -7.44 -10.14
C VAL A 12 4.08 -7.17 -11.64
N SER A 13 3.49 -8.08 -12.40
CA SER A 13 3.40 -8.00 -13.86
C SER A 13 1.98 -8.29 -14.33
N GLY A 14 1.33 -7.28 -14.92
CA GLY A 14 -0.01 -7.40 -15.50
C GLY A 14 -1.08 -7.89 -14.52
N LEU A 15 -0.97 -7.56 -13.24
CA LEU A 15 -1.87 -8.05 -12.20
C LEU A 15 -3.30 -7.59 -12.44
N LYS A 16 -4.23 -8.56 -12.51
CA LYS A 16 -5.68 -8.32 -12.56
C LYS A 16 -6.36 -9.03 -11.39
N VAL A 17 -7.30 -8.33 -10.76
CA VAL A 17 -8.17 -8.88 -9.72
C VAL A 17 -9.59 -8.40 -9.99
N TYR A 18 -10.45 -9.36 -10.38
CA TYR A 18 -11.84 -9.13 -10.70
C TYR A 18 -12.74 -9.84 -9.71
N TYR A 19 -13.80 -9.18 -9.27
CA TYR A 19 -14.82 -9.75 -8.41
C TYR A 19 -16.12 -9.97 -9.18
N ALA A 20 -16.82 -11.06 -8.89
CA ALA A 20 -18.16 -11.26 -9.42
C ALA A 20 -19.11 -10.17 -8.87
N SER A 21 -19.83 -9.47 -9.75
CA SER A 21 -20.85 -8.51 -9.34
C SER A 21 -22.21 -9.22 -9.21
N GLN A 22 -22.89 -8.96 -8.09
CA GLN A 22 -24.27 -9.40 -7.90
C GLN A 22 -25.30 -8.42 -8.51
N LYS A 23 -24.89 -7.18 -8.82
CA LYS A 23 -25.78 -6.09 -9.25
C LYS A 23 -25.83 -5.86 -10.75
N SER A 24 -24.75 -6.10 -11.48
CA SER A 24 -24.62 -5.72 -12.90
C SER A 24 -24.60 -6.92 -13.83
N LYS A 25 -25.74 -7.60 -14.02
CA LYS A 25 -25.98 -8.59 -15.11
C LYS A 25 -24.73 -9.41 -15.55
N GLY A 26 -23.88 -9.82 -14.60
CA GLY A 26 -22.72 -10.68 -14.86
C GLY A 26 -21.43 -9.97 -15.27
N LYS A 27 -21.34 -8.63 -15.35
CA LYS A 27 -20.07 -7.93 -15.55
C LYS A 27 -19.24 -7.96 -14.26
N PRO A 28 -17.96 -8.36 -14.29
CA PRO A 28 -17.13 -8.36 -13.09
C PRO A 28 -16.72 -6.94 -12.69
N VAL A 29 -16.55 -6.70 -11.39
CA VAL A 29 -15.92 -5.50 -10.85
C VAL A 29 -14.41 -5.61 -11.10
N LYS A 30 -13.85 -4.75 -11.91
CA LYS A 30 -12.40 -4.70 -12.21
C LYS A 30 -11.65 -3.90 -11.14
N ALA A 31 -11.46 -4.50 -9.97
CA ALA A 31 -10.82 -3.80 -8.85
C ALA A 31 -9.35 -3.48 -9.10
N VAL A 32 -8.64 -4.33 -9.83
CA VAL A 32 -7.27 -4.12 -10.34
C VAL A 32 -7.23 -4.63 -11.76
N ASP A 33 -6.76 -3.83 -12.72
CA ASP A 33 -6.78 -4.17 -14.13
C ASP A 33 -5.44 -3.88 -14.83
N GLY A 34 -4.53 -4.84 -14.80
CA GLY A 34 -3.29 -4.85 -15.57
C GLY A 34 -2.15 -4.02 -14.99
N ILE A 35 -2.02 -3.89 -13.67
CA ILE A 35 -0.93 -3.12 -13.06
C ILE A 35 0.41 -3.87 -13.06
N SER A 36 1.49 -3.10 -13.24
CA SER A 36 2.87 -3.62 -13.21
C SER A 36 3.78 -2.66 -12.47
N PHE A 37 4.60 -3.18 -11.54
CA PHE A 37 5.61 -2.42 -10.81
C PHE A 37 6.59 -3.36 -10.11
N SER A 38 7.74 -2.82 -9.69
CA SER A 38 8.73 -3.53 -8.87
C SER A 38 8.97 -2.79 -7.56
N VAL A 39 9.28 -3.57 -6.50
CA VAL A 39 9.68 -3.06 -5.18
C VAL A 39 11.05 -3.61 -4.85
N TYR A 40 11.95 -2.74 -4.35
CA TYR A 40 13.33 -3.09 -4.06
C TYR A 40 13.58 -3.29 -2.56
N GLU A 41 14.61 -4.08 -2.21
CA GLU A 41 14.98 -4.32 -0.82
C GLU A 41 15.27 -3.01 -0.07
N GLY A 42 14.69 -2.85 1.12
CA GLY A 42 14.89 -1.70 2.02
C GLY A 42 14.16 -0.41 1.62
N GLU A 43 13.34 -0.41 0.54
CA GLU A 43 12.56 0.79 0.19
C GLU A 43 11.16 0.80 0.85
N THR A 44 10.58 1.98 0.95
CA THR A 44 9.16 2.17 1.19
C THR A 44 8.48 2.58 -0.11
N PHE A 45 7.72 1.65 -0.70
CA PHE A 45 6.96 1.88 -1.93
C PHE A 45 5.52 2.28 -1.59
N GLY A 46 5.14 3.51 -1.93
CA GLY A 46 3.80 4.05 -1.71
C GLY A 46 2.81 3.66 -2.82
N ILE A 47 1.58 3.31 -2.46
CA ILE A 47 0.45 3.19 -3.40
C ILE A 47 -0.63 4.15 -2.95
N VAL A 48 -0.93 5.16 -3.76
CA VAL A 48 -1.87 6.24 -3.44
C VAL A 48 -2.99 6.36 -4.47
N GLY A 49 -4.09 7.00 -4.11
CA GLY A 49 -5.23 7.27 -4.97
C GLY A 49 -6.53 7.37 -4.18
N GLU A 50 -7.62 7.73 -4.86
CA GLU A 50 -8.95 7.87 -4.26
C GLU A 50 -9.46 6.54 -3.66
N SER A 51 -10.44 6.63 -2.73
CA SER A 51 -11.07 5.44 -2.15
C SER A 51 -11.70 4.55 -3.24
N GLY A 52 -11.56 3.24 -3.10
CA GLY A 52 -12.12 2.29 -4.07
C GLY A 52 -11.29 2.09 -5.34
N CYS A 53 -10.15 2.76 -5.55
CA CYS A 53 -9.34 2.60 -6.76
C CYS A 53 -8.52 1.29 -6.85
N GLY A 54 -8.61 0.38 -5.85
CA GLY A 54 -7.99 -0.95 -5.90
C GLY A 54 -6.73 -1.14 -5.04
N LYS A 55 -6.30 -0.15 -4.26
CA LYS A 55 -5.07 -0.19 -3.43
C LYS A 55 -5.05 -1.39 -2.47
N SER A 56 -6.05 -1.50 -1.60
CA SER A 56 -6.13 -2.60 -0.61
C SER A 56 -6.28 -3.97 -1.29
N THR A 57 -6.96 -4.04 -2.43
CA THR A 57 -7.05 -5.26 -3.25
C THR A 57 -5.67 -5.66 -3.77
N THR A 58 -4.87 -4.70 -4.24
CA THR A 58 -3.48 -4.94 -4.66
C THR A 58 -2.64 -5.47 -3.50
N GLY A 59 -2.70 -4.83 -2.33
CA GLY A 59 -1.99 -5.30 -1.13
C GLY A 59 -2.37 -6.72 -0.73
N ARG A 60 -3.66 -7.04 -0.70
CA ARG A 60 -4.16 -8.38 -0.37
C ARG A 60 -3.78 -9.44 -1.40
N ALA A 61 -3.70 -9.10 -2.68
CA ALA A 61 -3.22 -10.00 -3.73
C ALA A 61 -1.72 -10.30 -3.56
N ILE A 62 -0.90 -9.30 -3.22
CA ILE A 62 0.53 -9.45 -2.96
C ILE A 62 0.79 -10.42 -1.81
N VAL A 63 0.07 -10.31 -0.70
CA VAL A 63 0.20 -11.23 0.44
C VAL A 63 -0.55 -12.57 0.24
N SER A 64 -1.03 -12.84 -0.97
CA SER A 64 -1.76 -14.07 -1.34
C SER A 64 -3.05 -14.32 -0.53
N LEU A 65 -3.67 -13.29 0.04
CA LEU A 65 -5.00 -13.36 0.65
C LEU A 65 -6.11 -13.40 -0.41
N ILE A 66 -5.85 -12.81 -1.58
CA ILE A 66 -6.74 -12.83 -2.74
C ILE A 66 -5.98 -13.45 -3.90
N LYS A 67 -6.63 -14.38 -4.61
CA LYS A 67 -6.05 -14.98 -5.81
C LYS A 67 -6.19 -14.01 -6.99
N PRO A 68 -5.10 -13.68 -7.71
CA PRO A 68 -5.18 -12.94 -8.96
C PRO A 68 -6.08 -13.63 -9.99
N THR A 69 -6.80 -12.83 -10.79
CA THR A 69 -7.54 -13.31 -11.96
C THR A 69 -6.58 -13.60 -13.09
N GLU A 70 -5.63 -12.68 -13.31
CA GLU A 70 -4.56 -12.79 -14.30
C GLU A 70 -3.29 -12.07 -13.79
N GLY A 71 -2.19 -12.25 -14.52
CA GLY A 71 -0.91 -11.64 -14.19
C GLY A 71 -0.07 -12.49 -13.24
N GLU A 72 1.09 -11.96 -12.89
CA GLU A 72 2.07 -12.67 -12.08
C GLU A 72 2.63 -11.78 -10.97
N ILE A 73 2.88 -12.40 -9.82
CA ILE A 73 3.59 -11.79 -8.69
C ILE A 73 4.80 -12.66 -8.38
N LEU A 74 6.00 -12.09 -8.50
CA LEU A 74 7.25 -12.73 -8.11
C LEU A 74 7.74 -12.11 -6.79
N PHE A 75 8.00 -12.94 -5.80
CA PHE A 75 8.63 -12.53 -4.55
C PHE A 75 9.98 -13.24 -4.40
N LYS A 76 11.08 -12.47 -4.27
CA LYS A 76 12.45 -13.00 -4.30
C LYS A 76 12.70 -13.89 -5.52
N GLY A 77 12.15 -13.51 -6.68
CA GLY A 77 12.26 -14.25 -7.93
C GLY A 77 11.39 -15.52 -8.04
N GLN A 78 10.59 -15.85 -7.02
CA GLN A 78 9.68 -16.99 -7.04
C GLN A 78 8.24 -16.53 -7.31
N SER A 79 7.57 -17.22 -8.25
CA SER A 79 6.16 -16.94 -8.55
C SER A 79 5.25 -17.39 -7.41
N LEU A 80 4.31 -16.52 -7.02
CA LEU A 80 3.29 -16.82 -6.01
C LEU A 80 2.08 -17.55 -6.60
N SER A 81 2.05 -17.74 -7.93
CA SER A 81 0.98 -18.46 -8.61
C SER A 81 1.05 -19.96 -8.30
N GLY A 82 -0.10 -20.59 -8.08
CA GLY A 82 -0.20 -22.02 -7.81
C GLY A 82 0.22 -22.46 -6.40
N PHE A 83 0.50 -21.53 -5.48
CA PHE A 83 0.89 -21.85 -4.11
C PHE A 83 -0.16 -22.70 -3.39
N THR A 84 0.30 -23.82 -2.82
CA THR A 84 -0.46 -24.67 -1.90
C THR A 84 -0.64 -23.97 -0.55
N ARG A 85 -1.47 -24.54 0.33
CA ARG A 85 -1.59 -24.07 1.71
C ARG A 85 -0.23 -24.02 2.46
N LYS A 86 0.64 -25.00 2.19
CA LYS A 86 1.97 -25.10 2.81
C LYS A 86 2.89 -23.98 2.30
N ASP A 87 2.85 -23.71 1.00
CA ASP A 87 3.66 -22.66 0.39
C ASP A 87 3.24 -21.28 0.89
N ARG A 88 1.92 -21.04 1.04
CA ARG A 88 1.41 -19.80 1.63
C ARG A 88 1.82 -19.61 3.09
N LEU A 89 1.85 -20.69 3.88
CA LEU A 89 2.36 -20.63 5.24
C LEU A 89 3.85 -20.27 5.25
N HIS A 90 4.65 -20.83 4.33
CA HIS A 90 6.06 -20.47 4.20
C HIS A 90 6.24 -19.01 3.75
N LEU A 91 5.42 -18.55 2.80
CA LEU A 91 5.40 -17.16 2.32
C LEU A 91 5.08 -16.19 3.46
N ALA A 92 4.06 -16.50 4.28
CA ALA A 92 3.63 -15.68 5.41
C ALA A 92 4.74 -15.41 6.43
N LYS A 93 5.80 -16.23 6.46
CA LYS A 93 6.98 -15.95 7.29
C LYS A 93 7.75 -14.71 6.81
N ASN A 94 7.78 -14.47 5.49
CA ASN A 94 8.58 -13.41 4.87
C ASN A 94 7.75 -12.20 4.45
N LEU A 95 6.43 -12.36 4.34
CA LEU A 95 5.51 -11.39 3.77
C LEU A 95 4.33 -11.22 4.72
N GLN A 96 4.22 -10.06 5.36
CA GLN A 96 3.22 -9.76 6.37
C GLN A 96 2.28 -8.62 5.94
N LEU A 97 1.12 -8.51 6.59
CA LEU A 97 0.15 -7.45 6.35
C LEU A 97 -0.24 -6.78 7.67
N ILE A 98 -0.16 -5.45 7.69
CA ILE A 98 -0.76 -4.62 8.73
C ILE A 98 -2.07 -4.08 8.17
N PHE A 99 -3.19 -4.39 8.83
CA PHE A 99 -4.54 -4.03 8.40
C PHE A 99 -4.88 -2.58 8.76
N GLN A 100 -5.81 -1.99 8.01
CA GLN A 100 -6.34 -0.64 8.20
C GLN A 100 -6.97 -0.43 9.58
N ASP A 101 -7.76 -1.38 10.06
CA ASP A 101 -8.38 -1.31 11.38
C ASP A 101 -7.62 -2.20 12.37
N SER A 102 -6.82 -1.54 13.22
CA SER A 102 -6.07 -2.22 14.28
C SER A 102 -6.99 -2.84 15.35
N ALA A 103 -8.21 -2.32 15.54
CA ALA A 103 -9.13 -2.86 16.54
C ALA A 103 -9.74 -4.20 16.09
N SER A 104 -10.22 -4.27 14.85
CA SER A 104 -10.80 -5.51 14.31
C SER A 104 -9.75 -6.56 13.95
N SER A 105 -8.48 -6.17 13.81
CA SER A 105 -7.37 -7.07 13.47
C SER A 105 -6.84 -7.87 14.66
N LEU A 106 -7.20 -7.51 15.90
CA LEU A 106 -6.78 -8.18 17.13
C LEU A 106 -7.93 -9.00 17.70
N ASP A 107 -7.69 -10.28 18.01
CA ASP A 107 -8.71 -11.11 18.68
C ASP A 107 -8.86 -10.62 20.15
N PRO A 108 -10.05 -10.12 20.54
CA PRO A 108 -10.27 -9.56 21.87
C PRO A 108 -10.16 -10.58 23.01
N ARG A 109 -10.14 -11.89 22.68
CA ARG A 109 -10.01 -12.99 23.66
C ARG A 109 -8.56 -13.31 23.99
N PHE A 110 -7.59 -12.79 23.22
CA PHE A 110 -6.18 -13.01 23.43
C PHE A 110 -5.55 -11.83 24.14
N THR A 111 -4.64 -12.10 25.07
CA THR A 111 -3.77 -11.07 25.62
C THR A 111 -2.78 -10.59 24.57
N ILE A 112 -2.15 -9.44 24.81
CA ILE A 112 -1.18 -8.85 23.88
C ILE A 112 -0.01 -9.80 23.65
N GLY A 113 0.53 -10.38 24.71
CA GLY A 113 1.62 -11.34 24.60
C GLY A 113 1.23 -12.52 23.72
N LYS A 114 0.05 -13.10 23.92
CA LYS A 114 -0.46 -14.20 23.08
C LYS A 114 -0.66 -13.77 21.62
N THR A 115 -1.14 -12.57 21.39
CA THR A 115 -1.32 -12.02 20.04
C THR A 115 0.01 -11.90 19.28
N ILE A 116 1.09 -11.48 19.96
CA ILE A 116 2.41 -11.38 19.35
C ILE A 116 3.07 -12.76 19.20
N GLU A 117 2.82 -13.70 20.14
CA GLU A 117 3.32 -15.07 20.06
C GLU A 117 2.62 -15.95 19.02
N GLU A 118 1.38 -15.63 18.63
CA GLU A 118 0.56 -16.45 17.75
C GLU A 118 1.28 -16.83 16.44
N PRO A 119 1.88 -15.91 15.67
CA PRO A 119 2.62 -16.24 14.48
C PRO A 119 3.76 -17.25 14.75
N LEU A 120 4.48 -17.08 15.84
CA LEU A 120 5.57 -17.97 16.24
C LEU A 120 5.07 -19.39 16.52
N SER A 121 3.91 -19.49 17.20
CA SER A 121 3.26 -20.78 17.51
C SER A 121 2.79 -21.48 16.22
N ILE A 122 2.15 -20.76 15.31
CA ILE A 122 1.69 -21.28 14.00
C ILE A 122 2.88 -21.82 13.19
N HIS A 123 4.01 -21.11 13.24
CA HIS A 123 5.26 -21.53 12.58
C HIS A 123 6.10 -22.50 13.40
N LYS A 124 5.50 -23.17 14.40
CA LYS A 124 6.04 -24.31 15.16
C LYS A 124 7.25 -24.00 16.04
N LEU A 125 7.41 -22.77 16.50
CA LEU A 125 8.33 -22.48 17.60
C LEU A 125 7.71 -23.05 18.89
N LYS A 126 8.09 -24.27 19.28
CA LYS A 126 7.48 -25.03 20.40
C LYS A 126 7.83 -24.47 21.78
N ASP A 127 9.01 -23.87 21.93
CA ASP A 127 9.49 -23.33 23.19
C ASP A 127 8.69 -22.09 23.60
N SER A 128 7.87 -22.23 24.63
CA SER A 128 7.02 -21.16 25.14
C SER A 128 7.82 -20.04 25.82
N LYS A 129 8.94 -20.37 26.49
CA LYS A 129 9.81 -19.35 27.10
C LYS A 129 10.43 -18.47 26.04
N LYS A 130 10.95 -19.09 24.97
CA LYS A 130 11.54 -18.37 23.85
C LYS A 130 10.52 -17.52 23.10
N ARG A 131 9.26 -18.00 22.93
CA ARG A 131 8.20 -17.16 22.35
C ARG A 131 7.92 -15.92 23.20
N LYS A 132 7.81 -16.10 24.52
CA LYS A 132 7.60 -14.99 25.47
C LYS A 132 8.75 -13.99 25.43
N GLU A 133 10.00 -14.44 25.43
CA GLU A 133 11.18 -13.57 25.29
C GLU A 133 11.14 -12.73 24.01
N ILE A 134 10.81 -13.35 22.86
CA ILE A 134 10.65 -12.65 21.59
C ILE A 134 9.51 -11.62 21.68
N ALA A 135 8.36 -12.01 22.23
CA ALA A 135 7.21 -11.11 22.36
C ALA A 135 7.53 -9.89 23.25
N LEU A 136 8.19 -10.07 24.38
CA LEU A 136 8.62 -8.99 25.27
C LEU A 136 9.61 -8.05 24.57
N LYS A 137 10.61 -8.60 23.88
CA LYS A 137 11.53 -7.79 23.07
C LYS A 137 10.77 -6.95 22.04
N LEU A 138 9.88 -7.55 21.25
CA LEU A 138 9.10 -6.84 20.24
C LEU A 138 8.17 -5.77 20.84
N MET A 139 7.62 -6.01 22.04
CA MET A 139 6.86 -4.99 22.77
C MET A 139 7.75 -3.79 23.11
N THR A 140 8.96 -4.03 23.60
CA THR A 140 9.93 -2.96 23.87
C THR A 140 10.32 -2.22 22.59
N ASP A 141 10.61 -2.93 21.49
CA ASP A 141 10.99 -2.36 20.18
C ASP A 141 9.91 -1.43 19.61
N VAL A 142 8.61 -1.72 19.88
CA VAL A 142 7.50 -0.84 19.47
C VAL A 142 7.11 0.19 20.53
N GLY A 143 7.86 0.29 21.64
CA GLY A 143 7.62 1.25 22.72
C GLY A 143 6.43 0.91 23.62
N LEU A 144 6.12 -0.37 23.81
CA LEU A 144 5.16 -0.87 24.79
C LEU A 144 5.89 -1.41 26.02
N ARG A 145 5.30 -1.23 27.21
CA ARG A 145 5.86 -1.76 28.44
C ARG A 145 5.64 -3.27 28.54
N GLU A 146 6.63 -4.00 29.06
CA GLU A 146 6.54 -5.45 29.24
C GLU A 146 5.41 -5.87 30.19
N GLU A 147 5.09 -5.03 31.20
CA GLU A 147 3.98 -5.27 32.14
C GLU A 147 2.60 -5.36 31.47
N TYR A 148 2.48 -4.92 30.19
CA TYR A 148 1.24 -5.01 29.42
C TYR A 148 1.03 -6.37 28.73
N TYR A 149 1.98 -7.29 28.86
CA TYR A 149 1.95 -8.59 28.20
C TYR A 149 0.66 -9.39 28.43
N ASP A 150 0.13 -9.36 29.66
CA ASP A 150 -1.08 -10.10 30.06
C ASP A 150 -2.39 -9.29 29.90
N ARG A 151 -2.33 -8.05 29.40
CA ARG A 151 -3.49 -7.20 29.16
C ARG A 151 -4.18 -7.56 27.84
N PHE A 152 -5.45 -7.16 27.72
CA PHE A 152 -6.28 -7.40 26.54
C PHE A 152 -6.33 -6.18 25.61
N PRO A 153 -6.60 -6.36 24.29
CA PRO A 153 -6.60 -5.26 23.32
C PRO A 153 -7.54 -4.09 23.66
N HIS A 154 -8.68 -4.36 24.31
CA HIS A 154 -9.66 -3.32 24.67
C HIS A 154 -9.15 -2.33 25.74
N GLU A 155 -8.08 -2.67 26.46
CA GLU A 155 -7.46 -1.80 27.47
C GLU A 155 -6.50 -0.76 26.87
N PHE A 156 -6.35 -0.72 25.54
CA PHE A 156 -5.37 0.09 24.83
C PHE A 156 -5.99 1.16 23.93
N SER A 157 -5.28 2.29 23.79
CA SER A 157 -5.62 3.31 22.81
C SER A 157 -5.43 2.81 21.37
N GLY A 158 -6.00 3.52 20.38
CA GLY A 158 -5.83 3.19 18.96
C GLY A 158 -4.36 3.11 18.54
N GLY A 159 -3.55 4.08 18.94
CA GLY A 159 -2.11 4.08 18.65
C GLY A 159 -1.34 2.94 19.32
N GLN A 160 -1.73 2.56 20.55
CA GLN A 160 -1.14 1.40 21.20
C GLN A 160 -1.55 0.09 20.53
N ARG A 161 -2.81 -0.06 20.11
CA ARG A 161 -3.25 -1.22 19.32
C ARG A 161 -2.50 -1.32 17.99
N GLN A 162 -2.22 -0.18 17.35
CA GLN A 162 -1.40 -0.16 16.13
C GLN A 162 0.03 -0.67 16.40
N ARG A 163 0.66 -0.26 17.50
CA ARG A 163 1.97 -0.78 17.92
C ARG A 163 1.96 -2.29 18.15
N ILE A 164 0.88 -2.83 18.73
CA ILE A 164 0.69 -4.29 18.88
C ILE A 164 0.61 -4.98 17.52
N GLY A 165 -0.15 -4.42 16.58
CA GLY A 165 -0.24 -4.92 15.20
C GLY A 165 1.11 -4.94 14.48
N ILE A 166 1.93 -3.90 14.69
CA ILE A 166 3.31 -3.82 14.17
C ILE A 166 4.18 -4.92 14.83
N ALA A 167 4.17 -5.05 16.15
CA ALA A 167 4.93 -6.08 16.86
C ALA A 167 4.56 -7.50 16.39
N ARG A 168 3.26 -7.77 16.20
CA ARG A 168 2.78 -9.05 15.66
C ARG A 168 3.32 -9.31 14.25
N ALA A 169 3.32 -8.31 13.37
CA ALA A 169 3.85 -8.44 12.01
C ALA A 169 5.36 -8.71 12.00
N LEU A 170 6.11 -8.19 12.97
CA LEU A 170 7.55 -8.38 13.12
C LEU A 170 7.94 -9.76 13.68
N ALA A 171 7.01 -10.49 14.32
CA ALA A 171 7.30 -11.70 15.08
C ALA A 171 8.07 -12.77 14.29
N LEU A 172 7.88 -12.84 12.99
CA LEU A 172 8.56 -13.79 12.10
C LEU A 172 9.77 -13.21 11.36
N ASN A 173 10.19 -11.99 11.69
CA ASN A 173 11.26 -11.26 11.00
C ASN A 173 11.05 -11.24 9.47
N PRO A 174 9.97 -10.63 8.97
CA PRO A 174 9.63 -10.63 7.56
C PRO A 174 10.60 -9.78 6.74
N SER A 175 10.66 -10.01 5.42
CA SER A 175 11.42 -9.16 4.50
C SER A 175 10.58 -8.01 3.93
N LEU A 176 9.25 -8.20 3.87
CA LEU A 176 8.29 -7.24 3.32
C LEU A 176 7.04 -7.18 4.17
N ILE A 177 6.61 -5.97 4.49
CA ILE A 177 5.32 -5.72 5.16
C ILE A 177 4.48 -4.83 4.26
N VAL A 178 3.28 -5.30 3.92
CA VAL A 178 2.24 -4.47 3.30
C VAL A 178 1.48 -3.76 4.40
N CYS A 179 1.39 -2.44 4.34
CA CYS A 179 0.69 -1.61 5.31
C CYS A 179 -0.55 -1.01 4.64
N ASP A 180 -1.73 -1.57 4.93
CA ASP A 180 -2.99 -1.12 4.36
C ASP A 180 -3.58 -0.02 5.26
N GLU A 181 -3.35 1.26 4.90
CA GLU A 181 -3.77 2.46 5.63
C GLU A 181 -3.46 2.44 7.15
N PRO A 182 -2.22 2.16 7.56
CA PRO A 182 -1.89 1.82 8.94
C PRO A 182 -2.07 2.95 9.96
N VAL A 183 -2.32 4.18 9.50
CA VAL A 183 -2.44 5.37 10.37
C VAL A 183 -3.74 6.17 10.12
N SER A 184 -4.62 5.73 9.22
CA SER A 184 -5.80 6.50 8.79
C SER A 184 -6.81 6.80 9.90
N ALA A 185 -6.91 5.92 10.90
CA ALA A 185 -7.85 6.04 12.03
C ALA A 185 -7.23 6.69 13.29
N LEU A 186 -6.04 7.29 13.17
CA LEU A 186 -5.30 7.86 14.31
C LEU A 186 -5.23 9.39 14.22
N ASP A 187 -5.13 10.06 15.36
CA ASP A 187 -4.86 11.50 15.44
C ASP A 187 -3.52 11.85 14.81
N VAL A 188 -3.39 13.07 14.26
CA VAL A 188 -2.19 13.53 13.54
C VAL A 188 -0.91 13.36 14.35
N SER A 189 -0.94 13.67 15.65
CA SER A 189 0.22 13.52 16.53
C SER A 189 0.64 12.06 16.73
N ILE A 190 -0.33 11.17 16.85
CA ILE A 190 -0.11 9.72 16.97
C ILE A 190 0.35 9.13 15.63
N GLN A 191 -0.21 9.60 14.49
CA GLN A 191 0.27 9.23 13.16
C GLN A 191 1.77 9.48 13.02
N ALA A 192 2.24 10.69 13.38
CA ALA A 192 3.66 11.04 13.30
C ALA A 192 4.55 10.11 14.16
N GLN A 193 4.10 9.77 15.37
CA GLN A 193 4.82 8.83 16.24
C GLN A 193 4.91 7.43 15.63
N ILE A 194 3.81 6.91 15.07
CA ILE A 194 3.79 5.58 14.43
C ILE A 194 4.68 5.56 13.19
N LEU A 195 4.65 6.61 12.35
CA LEU A 195 5.48 6.68 11.15
C LEU A 195 6.98 6.75 11.50
N ASN A 196 7.36 7.51 12.52
CA ASN A 196 8.73 7.54 13.01
C ASN A 196 9.17 6.17 13.55
N LEU A 197 8.34 5.54 14.38
CA LEU A 197 8.58 4.18 14.86
C LEU A 197 8.78 3.19 13.70
N MET A 198 7.93 3.25 12.66
CA MET A 198 8.06 2.37 11.50
C MET A 198 9.37 2.62 10.73
N LYS A 199 9.86 3.88 10.64
CA LYS A 199 11.16 4.20 10.04
C LYS A 199 12.34 3.63 10.85
N ASP A 200 12.26 3.71 12.17
CA ASP A 200 13.31 3.17 13.05
C ASP A 200 13.36 1.63 12.94
N ILE A 201 12.21 0.99 13.00
CA ILE A 201 12.05 -0.45 12.78
C ILE A 201 12.54 -0.88 11.39
N GLN A 202 12.26 -0.08 10.34
CA GLN A 202 12.73 -0.36 8.99
C GLN A 202 14.25 -0.48 8.94
N LYS A 203 14.95 0.44 9.59
CA LYS A 203 16.42 0.45 9.65
C LYS A 203 16.97 -0.70 10.48
N GLU A 204 16.38 -0.94 11.67
CA GLU A 204 16.84 -1.98 12.60
C GLU A 204 16.67 -3.39 12.02
N TYR A 205 15.52 -3.66 11.40
CA TYR A 205 15.15 -4.98 10.87
C TYR A 205 15.41 -5.13 9.37
N ASN A 206 15.97 -4.10 8.70
CA ASN A 206 16.21 -4.06 7.24
C ASN A 206 14.95 -4.41 6.44
N LEU A 207 13.82 -3.79 6.79
CA LEU A 207 12.52 -4.08 6.22
C LEU A 207 12.26 -3.33 4.91
N THR A 208 11.43 -3.92 4.09
CA THR A 208 10.80 -3.27 2.93
C THR A 208 9.32 -3.04 3.24
N TYR A 209 8.78 -1.88 2.86
CA TYR A 209 7.37 -1.59 3.02
C TYR A 209 6.67 -1.38 1.67
N ILE A 210 5.45 -1.90 1.54
CA ILE A 210 4.45 -1.37 0.62
C ILE A 210 3.44 -0.60 1.47
N PHE A 211 3.39 0.71 1.28
CA PHE A 211 2.59 1.62 2.10
C PHE A 211 1.39 2.14 1.32
N ILE A 212 0.20 1.66 1.66
CA ILE A 212 -1.06 2.07 1.03
C ILE A 212 -1.66 3.21 1.86
N SER A 213 -1.97 4.33 1.20
CA SER A 213 -2.60 5.47 1.85
C SER A 213 -3.41 6.31 0.85
N HIS A 214 -4.41 7.01 1.34
CA HIS A 214 -5.08 8.10 0.62
C HIS A 214 -4.55 9.49 1.05
N ASN A 215 -3.74 9.56 2.13
CA ASN A 215 -3.16 10.82 2.62
C ASN A 215 -1.78 11.05 2.00
N LEU A 216 -1.72 11.98 1.05
CA LEU A 216 -0.50 12.32 0.31
C LEU A 216 0.58 12.96 1.20
N SER A 217 0.21 13.72 2.25
CA SER A 217 1.18 14.31 3.18
C SER A 217 1.94 13.24 3.95
N VAL A 218 1.25 12.16 4.36
CA VAL A 218 1.86 10.98 5.00
C VAL A 218 2.80 10.28 4.03
N VAL A 219 2.39 10.11 2.78
CA VAL A 219 3.18 9.45 1.73
C VAL A 219 4.44 10.26 1.41
N ARG A 220 4.35 11.59 1.30
CA ARG A 220 5.49 12.48 1.11
C ARG A 220 6.54 12.33 2.21
N PHE A 221 6.09 12.15 3.45
CA PHE A 221 6.97 11.95 4.60
C PHE A 221 7.62 10.56 4.63
N PHE A 222 6.85 9.51 4.30
CA PHE A 222 7.23 8.14 4.62
C PHE A 222 7.82 7.35 3.44
N CYS A 223 7.37 7.59 2.19
CA CYS A 223 7.74 6.78 1.04
C CYS A 223 9.01 7.27 0.32
N ASP A 224 9.67 6.36 -0.40
CA ASP A 224 10.81 6.66 -1.29
C ASP A 224 10.34 6.81 -2.73
N ARG A 225 9.47 5.89 -3.20
CA ARG A 225 8.83 5.88 -4.51
C ARG A 225 7.33 5.75 -4.34
N VAL A 226 6.57 6.27 -5.29
CA VAL A 226 5.11 6.31 -5.22
C VAL A 226 4.50 5.87 -6.54
N ALA A 227 3.52 4.98 -6.49
CA ALA A 227 2.60 4.65 -7.56
C ALA A 227 1.25 5.33 -7.29
N VAL A 228 0.79 6.12 -8.24
CA VAL A 228 -0.54 6.75 -8.21
C VAL A 228 -1.52 5.83 -8.92
N MET A 229 -2.58 5.44 -8.24
CA MET A 229 -3.57 4.48 -8.72
C MET A 229 -4.93 5.13 -8.92
N TYR A 230 -5.55 4.91 -10.06
CA TYR A 230 -6.89 5.38 -10.41
C TYR A 230 -7.69 4.27 -11.08
N LEU A 231 -8.89 3.98 -10.60
CA LEU A 231 -9.86 3.04 -11.15
C LEU A 231 -9.22 1.71 -11.61
N GLY A 232 -8.47 1.06 -10.72
CA GLY A 232 -7.81 -0.23 -10.97
C GLY A 232 -6.50 -0.17 -11.75
N HIS A 233 -6.05 0.99 -12.20
CA HIS A 233 -4.84 1.17 -13.00
C HIS A 233 -3.81 2.04 -12.29
N ILE A 234 -2.52 1.79 -12.56
CA ILE A 234 -1.45 2.73 -12.19
C ILE A 234 -1.32 3.76 -13.31
N VAL A 235 -1.45 5.04 -12.94
CA VAL A 235 -1.37 6.16 -13.88
C VAL A 235 -0.01 6.85 -13.88
N GLU A 236 0.72 6.77 -12.76
CA GLU A 236 2.04 7.38 -12.62
C GLU A 236 2.87 6.64 -11.57
N ILE A 237 4.18 6.45 -11.81
CA ILE A 237 5.16 5.92 -10.84
C ILE A 237 6.43 6.76 -10.92
N SER A 238 6.90 7.27 -9.79
CA SER A 238 8.22 7.89 -9.70
C SER A 238 8.77 7.91 -8.28
N TYR A 239 9.95 8.49 -8.11
CA TYR A 239 10.43 8.92 -6.81
C TYR A 239 9.47 9.95 -6.22
N LYS A 240 9.33 9.96 -4.89
CA LYS A 240 8.38 10.86 -4.23
C LYS A 240 8.58 12.32 -4.60
N ASP A 241 9.84 12.79 -4.64
CA ASP A 241 10.12 14.18 -4.92
C ASP A 241 9.68 14.59 -6.34
N GLU A 242 9.79 13.68 -7.32
CA GLU A 242 9.26 13.90 -8.67
C GLU A 242 7.72 13.92 -8.68
N ILE A 243 7.06 12.98 -7.98
CA ILE A 243 5.59 12.97 -7.88
C ILE A 243 5.07 14.27 -7.28
N PHE A 244 5.73 14.79 -6.24
CA PHE A 244 5.25 15.97 -5.50
C PHE A 244 5.65 17.30 -6.12
N ASN A 245 6.78 17.38 -6.83
CA ASN A 245 7.29 18.63 -7.40
C ASN A 245 7.04 18.73 -8.92
N ASN A 246 7.08 17.61 -9.63
CA ASN A 246 6.99 17.53 -11.08
C ASN A 246 5.99 16.45 -11.55
N PRO A 247 4.72 16.46 -11.07
CA PRO A 247 3.74 15.47 -11.50
C PRO A 247 3.45 15.57 -12.98
N LEU A 248 3.44 14.43 -13.68
CA LEU A 248 3.23 14.38 -15.12
C LEU A 248 1.79 14.01 -15.51
N HIS A 249 1.08 13.23 -14.67
CA HIS A 249 -0.30 12.85 -14.97
C HIS A 249 -1.30 13.89 -14.45
N PRO A 250 -2.32 14.30 -15.24
CA PRO A 250 -3.33 15.28 -14.80
C PRO A 250 -4.05 14.89 -13.50
N TYR A 251 -4.31 13.61 -13.29
CA TYR A 251 -4.91 13.11 -12.05
C TYR A 251 -3.99 13.32 -10.85
N THR A 252 -2.68 13.07 -11.00
CA THR A 252 -1.70 13.29 -9.93
C THR A 252 -1.66 14.76 -9.53
N LYS A 253 -1.65 15.67 -10.51
CA LYS A 253 -1.73 17.12 -10.26
C LYS A 253 -2.96 17.48 -9.45
N ALA A 254 -4.13 17.05 -9.91
CA ALA A 254 -5.38 17.35 -9.24
C ALA A 254 -5.46 16.75 -7.81
N LEU A 255 -4.87 15.56 -7.57
CA LEU A 255 -4.73 15.00 -6.22
C LEU A 255 -3.83 15.86 -5.32
N LEU A 256 -2.73 16.38 -5.86
CA LEU A 256 -1.80 17.24 -5.10
C LEU A 256 -2.42 18.61 -4.81
N ASP A 257 -3.15 19.18 -5.76
CA ASP A 257 -3.86 20.47 -5.61
C ASP A 257 -4.97 20.39 -4.54
N SER A 258 -5.50 19.20 -4.27
CA SER A 258 -6.47 18.97 -3.21
C SER A 258 -5.88 18.91 -1.79
N ILE A 259 -4.56 18.95 -1.64
CA ILE A 259 -3.91 18.98 -0.32
C ILE A 259 -4.08 20.38 0.28
N PRO A 260 -4.71 20.54 1.46
CA PRO A 260 -4.81 21.82 2.12
C PRO A 260 -3.42 22.39 2.42
N LEU A 261 -3.15 23.60 1.94
CA LEU A 261 -1.93 24.32 2.30
C LEU A 261 -2.08 24.89 3.72
N PRO A 262 -1.02 24.92 4.53
CA PRO A 262 -1.07 25.48 5.89
C PRO A 262 -1.16 27.01 5.90
N ASP A 263 -1.18 27.66 4.74
CA ASP A 263 -1.29 29.10 4.58
C ASP A 263 -2.78 29.47 4.33
N PRO A 264 -3.44 30.17 5.26
CA PRO A 264 -4.85 30.59 5.10
C PRO A 264 -5.04 31.60 3.98
N ASP A 265 -3.99 32.32 3.55
CA ASP A 265 -4.04 33.30 2.47
C ASP A 265 -3.62 32.69 1.12
N ALA A 266 -3.13 31.45 1.11
CA ALA A 266 -2.88 30.73 -0.14
C ALA A 266 -4.24 30.55 -0.84
N LYS A 267 -4.39 31.18 -2.00
CA LYS A 267 -5.50 30.84 -2.89
C LYS A 267 -5.37 29.37 -3.21
N THR A 268 -6.13 28.52 -2.50
CA THR A 268 -6.40 27.18 -2.97
C THR A 268 -6.95 27.37 -4.37
N MET A 269 -6.16 27.00 -5.38
CA MET A 269 -6.70 26.87 -6.71
C MET A 269 -7.72 25.75 -6.59
N GLU A 270 -8.98 26.11 -6.43
CA GLU A 270 -10.15 25.22 -6.42
C GLU A 270 -10.36 24.61 -7.81
N GLU A 271 -9.32 24.00 -8.35
CA GLU A 271 -9.53 23.04 -9.42
C GLU A 271 -9.91 21.69 -8.78
N MET A 272 -11.05 21.69 -8.07
CA MET A 272 -11.65 20.43 -7.66
C MET A 272 -11.82 19.55 -8.89
N LEU A 273 -11.43 18.28 -8.76
CA LEU A 273 -11.71 17.28 -9.78
C LEU A 273 -13.22 17.28 -10.05
N GLU A 274 -13.62 17.78 -11.22
CA GLU A 274 -15.02 17.78 -11.63
C GLU A 274 -15.50 16.34 -11.91
N GLY A 275 -16.72 16.04 -11.52
CA GLY A 275 -17.41 14.78 -11.77
C GLY A 275 -17.07 13.66 -10.78
N ASP A 276 -17.97 12.69 -10.71
CA ASP A 276 -17.85 11.52 -9.86
C ASP A 276 -16.84 10.51 -10.43
N VAL A 277 -16.27 9.69 -9.54
CA VAL A 277 -15.43 8.56 -9.95
C VAL A 277 -16.29 7.54 -10.70
N PRO A 278 -15.95 7.18 -11.94
CA PRO A 278 -16.69 6.17 -12.69
C PRO A 278 -16.76 4.83 -11.95
N SER A 279 -17.81 4.05 -12.25
CA SER A 279 -17.96 2.73 -11.65
C SER A 279 -16.88 1.75 -12.13
N PRO A 280 -16.23 0.98 -11.22
CA PRO A 280 -15.32 -0.10 -11.62
C PRO A 280 -16.03 -1.28 -12.28
N GLU A 281 -17.37 -1.32 -12.28
CA GLU A 281 -18.17 -2.32 -13.00
C GLU A 281 -18.31 -1.98 -14.48
N ASP A 282 -18.25 -0.69 -14.85
CA ASP A 282 -18.33 -0.21 -16.23
C ASP A 282 -17.32 0.94 -16.43
N PRO A 283 -16.02 0.61 -16.43
CA PRO A 283 -14.96 1.61 -16.56
C PRO A 283 -15.03 2.27 -17.94
N PRO A 284 -14.68 3.58 -18.07
CA PRO A 284 -14.63 4.27 -19.33
C PRO A 284 -13.70 3.57 -20.35
N SER A 285 -14.06 3.61 -21.64
CA SER A 285 -13.19 3.14 -22.71
C SER A 285 -11.93 4.00 -22.83
N GLY A 286 -10.85 3.46 -23.35
CA GLY A 286 -9.60 4.22 -23.53
C GLY A 286 -8.92 4.57 -22.21
N CYS A 287 -8.51 5.82 -22.04
CA CYS A 287 -7.93 6.31 -20.81
C CYS A 287 -8.99 6.36 -19.71
N VAL A 288 -8.81 5.62 -18.62
CA VAL A 288 -9.79 5.53 -17.51
C VAL A 288 -10.08 6.89 -16.83
N PHE A 289 -9.20 7.87 -16.99
CA PHE A 289 -9.35 9.22 -16.42
C PHE A 289 -9.96 10.23 -17.41
N HIS A 290 -10.19 9.89 -18.68
CA HIS A 290 -10.60 10.87 -19.70
C HIS A 290 -11.88 11.61 -19.37
N THR A 291 -12.83 11.01 -18.67
CA THR A 291 -14.13 11.61 -18.31
C THR A 291 -14.01 12.77 -17.29
N ARG A 292 -12.90 12.83 -16.56
CA ARG A 292 -12.59 13.86 -15.55
C ARG A 292 -11.35 14.70 -15.94
N CYS A 293 -10.77 14.43 -17.11
CA CYS A 293 -9.53 15.06 -17.56
C CYS A 293 -9.81 16.30 -18.42
N LYS A 294 -9.44 17.49 -17.93
CA LYS A 294 -9.57 18.74 -18.69
C LYS A 294 -8.72 18.78 -19.97
N TYR A 295 -7.75 17.88 -20.10
CA TYR A 295 -6.87 17.76 -21.25
C TYR A 295 -7.23 16.57 -22.15
N ALA A 296 -8.41 15.96 -21.98
CA ALA A 296 -8.84 14.82 -22.77
C ALA A 296 -8.91 15.18 -24.27
N CYS A 297 -8.49 14.24 -25.11
CA CYS A 297 -8.61 14.35 -26.56
C CYS A 297 -9.28 13.08 -27.12
N GLU A 298 -9.55 13.05 -28.41
CA GLU A 298 -10.22 11.93 -29.06
C GLU A 298 -9.48 10.59 -28.85
N GLU A 299 -8.15 10.58 -28.94
CA GLU A 299 -7.36 9.38 -28.68
C GLU A 299 -7.58 8.83 -27.26
N CYS A 300 -7.77 9.72 -26.26
CA CYS A 300 -8.04 9.32 -24.88
C CYS A 300 -9.36 8.54 -24.72
N THR A 301 -10.34 8.74 -25.59
CA THR A 301 -11.62 8.01 -25.53
C THR A 301 -11.55 6.66 -26.24
N GLN A 302 -10.65 6.52 -27.21
CA GLN A 302 -10.56 5.36 -28.09
C GLN A 302 -9.54 4.33 -27.63
N LYS A 303 -8.39 4.78 -27.08
CA LYS A 303 -7.25 3.92 -26.74
C LYS A 303 -6.75 4.14 -25.33
N ALA A 304 -6.52 3.05 -24.59
CA ALA A 304 -5.87 3.11 -23.30
C ALA A 304 -4.37 3.46 -23.48
N PRO A 305 -3.85 4.50 -22.76
CA PRO A 305 -2.42 4.80 -22.80
C PRO A 305 -1.61 3.70 -22.12
N ALA A 306 -0.41 3.42 -22.62
CA ALA A 306 0.53 2.53 -21.97
C ALA A 306 1.30 3.27 -20.85
N LEU A 307 1.65 2.57 -19.78
CA LEU A 307 2.57 3.09 -18.77
C LEU A 307 3.99 3.07 -19.34
N LEU A 308 4.52 4.24 -19.67
CA LEU A 308 5.82 4.41 -20.32
C LEU A 308 6.76 5.27 -19.48
N GLU A 309 8.05 4.94 -19.47
CA GLU A 309 9.07 5.79 -18.88
C GLU A 309 9.27 7.02 -19.77
N ARG A 310 8.92 8.20 -19.26
CA ARG A 310 9.01 9.48 -20.00
C ARG A 310 10.27 10.27 -19.61
N VAL A 311 10.63 10.17 -18.35
CA VAL A 311 11.89 10.64 -17.80
C VAL A 311 12.47 9.47 -17.01
N LYS A 312 13.78 9.37 -16.89
CA LYS A 312 14.44 8.28 -16.18
C LYS A 312 13.88 8.09 -14.77
N GLY A 313 13.31 6.91 -14.49
CA GLY A 313 12.66 6.58 -13.23
C GLY A 313 11.27 7.20 -13.05
N HIS A 314 10.70 7.85 -14.08
CA HIS A 314 9.38 8.46 -14.06
C HIS A 314 8.48 7.88 -15.16
N TRP A 315 7.56 7.04 -14.74
CA TRP A 315 6.64 6.29 -15.59
C TRP A 315 5.26 6.91 -15.54
N VAL A 316 4.63 7.10 -16.69
CA VAL A 316 3.32 7.72 -16.76
C VAL A 316 2.45 7.14 -17.87
N CYS A 317 1.15 7.07 -17.60
CA CYS A 317 0.11 6.49 -18.43
C CYS A 317 -0.76 7.63 -19.03
N CYS A 318 -0.21 8.42 -19.97
CA CYS A 318 -0.91 9.56 -20.58
C CYS A 318 -0.47 9.78 -22.02
N HIS A 319 -1.45 10.02 -22.94
CA HIS A 319 -1.19 10.34 -24.36
C HIS A 319 -0.62 11.75 -24.56
N ARG A 320 -0.97 12.68 -23.67
CA ARG A 320 -0.71 14.12 -23.83
C ARG A 320 0.66 14.59 -23.38
N ILE A 321 1.48 13.71 -22.81
CA ILE A 321 2.81 14.06 -22.33
C ILE A 321 3.75 14.33 -23.52
N GLY A 322 4.51 15.44 -23.41
CA GLY A 322 5.41 15.90 -24.47
C GLY A 322 4.75 16.79 -25.52
N GLN A 323 3.47 17.13 -25.38
CA GLN A 323 2.76 18.04 -26.28
C GLN A 323 2.71 19.49 -25.75
N GLY A 324 3.55 19.83 -24.75
CA GLY A 324 3.67 21.20 -24.23
C GLY A 324 2.43 21.72 -23.49
N LEU A 325 1.60 20.84 -22.95
CA LEU A 325 0.34 21.19 -22.27
C LEU A 325 0.47 21.26 -20.74
N PHE A 326 1.65 20.97 -20.19
CA PHE A 326 1.98 20.97 -18.76
C PHE A 326 3.33 21.64 -18.54
#